data_f9880482b78dbed4e46e36a478a2cd9c
#
_entry.id   f9880482b78dbed4e46e36a478a2cd9c
#
_cell.length_a   1.000
_cell.length_b   1.000
_cell.length_c   1.000
_cell.angle_alpha   90.00
_cell.angle_beta   90.00
_cell.angle_gamma   90.00
#
_symmetry.space_group_name_H-M   'P 1'
#
loop_
_entity.id
_entity.type
_entity.pdbx_description
1 polymer ?
#
loop_
_entity_poly.entity_id
_entity_poly.type
_entity_poly.pdbx_seq_one_letter_code
_entity_poly.pdbx_strand_id
1 'polypeptide(L)'
;METIRLNKAEFNNVLQMASQMAGVSKTLPILDNVHLRIKDGTLQITSSDSEVTITKGYQLLYNTSEDCDIIFNPKSLCALLPIIADDEIDVENNGSDILVKYTNGDMSLPTFDVDDFPILDLDAQNAKSVTIEDCAGFAETIKDASSFIANDYIRPIMTAIVVHIAESGIEIYASDANILYFSKFSDKGNQDEKFILLPAKAIKPIYSLLKYSSDKSFTLLYNDTHAKFVCDGGSVTTRIMEGKYPNVKSVIPQTSKTDIVFDKKTVQDAIKRVSLSTNESKLGVFSINFDEAEISAGDADFRKVSKEVVEANIQTGQSLRIGFNLQKLSRAISVIEGPKITMCANDKDTATLWHNSDDNHTLVLVMPMRIE
;
A
#
# COMPACT_ATOMS: atom_id res chain seq x y z
N MET A 1 9.89 6.74 41.59
CA MET A 1 9.43 6.08 40.33
C MET A 1 7.98 6.46 40.15
N GLU A 2 7.64 7.20 39.12
CA GLU A 2 6.24 7.48 38.81
C GLU A 2 5.65 6.33 38.01
N THR A 3 4.46 5.93 38.44
CA THR A 3 3.65 4.95 37.70
C THR A 3 2.79 5.70 36.69
N ILE A 4 2.93 5.37 35.42
CA ILE A 4 2.15 5.96 34.33
C ILE A 4 0.97 5.02 34.05
N ARG A 5 -0.24 5.51 34.28
CA ARG A 5 -1.46 4.76 33.96
C ARG A 5 -1.89 5.01 32.52
N LEU A 6 -2.07 3.93 31.76
CA LEU A 6 -2.39 3.96 30.35
C LEU A 6 -3.70 3.21 30.09
N ASN A 7 -4.53 3.75 29.19
CA ASN A 7 -5.60 2.97 28.58
C ASN A 7 -4.98 1.87 27.70
N LYS A 8 -5.26 0.62 28.03
CA LYS A 8 -4.67 -0.55 27.35
C LYS A 8 -5.01 -0.59 25.85
N ALA A 9 -6.25 -0.28 25.48
CA ALA A 9 -6.69 -0.37 24.09
C ALA A 9 -5.99 0.68 23.22
N GLU A 10 -5.93 1.93 23.69
CA GLU A 10 -5.23 3.02 23.00
C GLU A 10 -3.73 2.74 22.89
N PHE A 11 -3.11 2.33 23.99
CA PHE A 11 -1.69 2.01 24.02
C PHE A 11 -1.36 0.83 23.07
N ASN A 12 -2.18 -0.24 23.09
CA ASN A 12 -2.01 -1.37 22.18
C ASN A 12 -2.11 -0.94 20.72
N ASN A 13 -3.10 -0.13 20.37
CA ASN A 13 -3.28 0.35 19.00
C ASN A 13 -2.06 1.16 18.51
N VAL A 14 -1.58 2.07 19.34
CA VAL A 14 -0.39 2.88 19.02
C VAL A 14 0.87 2.02 18.93
N LEU A 15 1.07 1.11 19.90
CA LEU A 15 2.21 0.20 19.90
C LEU A 15 2.24 -0.72 18.70
N GLN A 16 1.11 -1.37 18.37
CA GLN A 16 0.99 -2.26 17.21
C GLN A 16 1.28 -1.52 15.89
N MET A 17 0.75 -0.33 15.74
CA MET A 17 0.98 0.47 14.55
C MET A 17 2.44 0.94 14.46
N ALA A 18 2.95 1.54 15.52
CA ALA A 18 4.30 2.10 15.54
C ALA A 18 5.37 0.99 15.43
N SER A 19 5.10 -0.23 15.91
CA SER A 19 6.08 -1.34 15.88
C SER A 19 6.26 -1.97 14.50
N GLN A 20 5.57 -1.52 13.45
CA GLN A 20 5.64 -2.18 12.13
C GLN A 20 7.03 -2.15 11.49
N MET A 21 7.90 -1.22 11.87
CA MET A 21 9.27 -1.13 11.38
C MET A 21 10.29 -1.72 12.36
N ALA A 22 9.91 -2.07 13.59
CA ALA A 22 10.80 -2.72 14.55
C ALA A 22 11.20 -4.12 14.06
N GLY A 23 12.52 -4.40 14.03
CA GLY A 23 13.07 -5.68 13.57
C GLY A 23 13.05 -5.91 12.05
N VAL A 24 12.73 -4.91 11.24
CA VAL A 24 12.81 -4.99 9.76
C VAL A 24 14.25 -4.84 9.29
N SER A 25 15.01 -3.93 9.90
CA SER A 25 16.44 -3.77 9.60
C SER A 25 17.25 -4.90 10.24
N LYS A 26 18.21 -5.45 9.47
CA LYS A 26 19.15 -6.48 9.97
C LYS A 26 20.55 -5.92 10.26
N THR A 27 20.74 -4.64 10.02
CA THR A 27 22.06 -3.98 10.10
C THR A 27 22.34 -3.35 11.45
N LEU A 28 21.32 -2.85 12.13
CA LEU A 28 21.43 -2.15 13.41
C LEU A 28 20.50 -2.79 14.43
N PRO A 29 21.04 -3.53 15.44
CA PRO A 29 20.22 -4.22 16.45
C PRO A 29 19.31 -3.29 17.27
N ILE A 30 19.69 -2.01 17.43
CA ILE A 30 18.85 -1.04 18.14
C ILE A 30 17.48 -0.85 17.47
N LEU A 31 17.39 -1.05 16.13
CA LEU A 31 16.14 -0.94 15.35
C LEU A 31 15.19 -2.14 15.51
N ASP A 32 15.58 -3.16 16.29
CA ASP A 32 14.64 -4.20 16.75
C ASP A 32 13.68 -3.68 17.81
N ASN A 33 13.90 -2.45 18.29
CA ASN A 33 13.21 -1.82 19.40
C ASN A 33 12.31 -0.68 18.91
N VAL A 34 11.49 -0.19 19.83
CA VAL A 34 10.72 1.05 19.68
C VAL A 34 11.23 2.09 20.69
N HIS A 35 11.14 3.34 20.30
CA HIS A 35 11.39 4.49 21.15
C HIS A 35 10.05 5.00 21.67
N LEU A 36 9.80 4.91 22.96
CA LEU A 36 8.64 5.46 23.64
C LEU A 36 9.06 6.76 24.31
N ARG A 37 8.35 7.83 24.04
CA ARG A 37 8.53 9.13 24.63
C ARG A 37 7.21 9.64 25.19
N ILE A 38 7.25 10.11 26.43
CA ILE A 38 6.16 10.86 27.04
C ILE A 38 6.68 12.25 27.36
N LYS A 39 6.03 13.24 26.79
CA LYS A 39 6.38 14.64 27.01
C LYS A 39 5.12 15.50 26.95
N ASP A 40 5.00 16.45 27.89
CA ASP A 40 3.87 17.38 27.97
C ASP A 40 2.51 16.66 27.92
N GLY A 41 2.39 15.49 28.57
CA GLY A 41 1.17 14.67 28.61
C GLY A 41 0.87 13.93 27.30
N THR A 42 1.75 13.97 26.31
CA THR A 42 1.61 13.23 25.05
C THR A 42 2.53 12.03 25.04
N LEU A 43 1.96 10.84 24.83
CA LEU A 43 2.71 9.61 24.59
C LEU A 43 2.96 9.45 23.08
N GLN A 44 4.21 9.19 22.71
CA GLN A 44 4.61 8.87 21.34
C GLN A 44 5.44 7.58 21.29
N ILE A 45 5.22 6.74 20.29
CA ILE A 45 6.02 5.56 20.00
C ILE A 45 6.55 5.69 18.58
N THR A 46 7.86 5.49 18.44
CA THR A 46 8.55 5.57 17.15
C THR A 46 9.29 4.26 16.87
N SER A 47 9.20 3.77 15.64
CA SER A 47 10.08 2.72 15.12
C SER A 47 10.67 3.11 13.77
N SER A 48 11.82 2.54 13.43
CA SER A 48 12.52 2.87 12.19
C SER A 48 13.29 1.65 11.65
N ASP A 49 13.53 1.61 10.34
CA ASP A 49 14.51 0.74 9.71
C ASP A 49 15.66 1.52 9.04
N SER A 50 15.82 2.80 9.39
CA SER A 50 16.74 3.80 8.83
C SER A 50 16.28 4.40 7.48
N GLU A 51 15.26 3.86 6.83
CA GLU A 51 14.71 4.40 5.59
C GLU A 51 13.23 4.74 5.69
N VAL A 52 12.53 4.08 6.61
CA VAL A 52 11.14 4.36 6.95
C VAL A 52 11.04 4.52 8.46
N THR A 53 10.46 5.61 8.93
CA THR A 53 10.16 5.86 10.35
C THR A 53 8.67 6.04 10.52
N ILE A 54 8.11 5.34 11.51
CA ILE A 54 6.73 5.49 11.95
C ILE A 54 6.74 6.13 13.31
N THR A 55 5.96 7.18 13.49
CA THR A 55 5.65 7.76 14.81
C THR A 55 4.14 7.79 14.97
N LYS A 56 3.63 7.28 16.08
CA LYS A 56 2.21 7.37 16.46
C LYS A 56 2.11 7.70 17.94
N GLY A 57 1.18 8.58 18.28
CA GLY A 57 0.96 8.98 19.65
C GLY A 57 -0.48 9.37 19.94
N TYR A 58 -0.75 9.66 21.18
CA TYR A 58 -2.03 10.16 21.67
C TYR A 58 -1.83 10.97 22.95
N GLN A 59 -2.80 11.83 23.24
CA GLN A 59 -2.83 12.61 24.48
C GLN A 59 -3.24 11.73 25.64
N LEU A 60 -2.44 11.69 26.70
CA LEU A 60 -2.75 10.95 27.91
C LEU A 60 -3.94 11.58 28.65
N LEU A 61 -4.83 10.73 29.16
CA LEU A 61 -5.99 11.15 29.95
C LEU A 61 -5.57 11.74 31.32
N TYR A 62 -4.47 11.25 31.85
CA TYR A 62 -3.91 11.68 33.14
C TYR A 62 -2.59 12.40 32.90
N ASN A 63 -2.46 13.63 33.42
CA ASN A 63 -1.18 14.33 33.34
C ASN A 63 -0.15 13.59 34.19
N THR A 64 0.92 13.16 33.54
CA THR A 64 2.15 12.75 34.24
C THR A 64 3.02 13.96 34.42
N SER A 65 3.61 14.11 35.62
CA SER A 65 4.52 15.21 35.91
C SER A 65 5.95 14.98 35.41
N GLU A 66 6.27 13.77 34.97
CA GLU A 66 7.61 13.40 34.52
C GLU A 66 7.63 13.04 33.01
N ASP A 67 8.60 13.62 32.34
CA ASP A 67 8.97 13.20 30.99
C ASP A 67 9.58 11.78 31.07
N CYS A 68 9.17 10.91 30.15
CA CYS A 68 9.71 9.55 30.01
C CYS A 68 10.28 9.38 28.60
N ASP A 69 11.49 8.82 28.53
CA ASP A 69 12.19 8.60 27.26
C ASP A 69 12.94 7.27 27.34
N ILE A 70 12.45 6.24 26.65
CA ILE A 70 12.94 4.86 26.78
C ILE A 70 12.89 4.11 25.46
N ILE A 71 13.80 3.14 25.30
CA ILE A 71 13.83 2.21 24.18
C ILE A 71 13.64 0.80 24.72
N PHE A 72 12.76 0.03 24.10
CA PHE A 72 12.53 -1.37 24.46
C PHE A 72 12.06 -2.20 23.27
N ASN A 73 12.21 -3.53 23.37
CA ASN A 73 11.71 -4.45 22.34
C ASN A 73 10.19 -4.65 22.50
N PRO A 74 9.36 -4.27 21.49
CA PRO A 74 7.91 -4.28 21.62
C PRO A 74 7.27 -5.65 21.49
N LYS A 75 8.00 -6.66 20.98
CA LYS A 75 7.46 -7.95 20.55
C LYS A 75 6.63 -8.67 21.61
N SER A 76 7.18 -8.77 22.82
CA SER A 76 6.46 -9.44 23.92
C SER A 76 5.26 -8.67 24.38
N LEU A 77 5.36 -7.33 24.45
CA LEU A 77 4.26 -6.47 24.87
C LEU A 77 3.13 -6.43 23.83
N CYS A 78 3.46 -6.38 22.54
CA CYS A 78 2.50 -6.51 21.45
C CYS A 78 1.71 -7.84 21.48
N ALA A 79 2.35 -8.92 21.98
CA ALA A 79 1.68 -10.21 22.16
C ALA A 79 0.84 -10.27 23.45
N LEU A 80 1.29 -9.58 24.52
CA LEU A 80 0.64 -9.58 25.83
C LEU A 80 -0.64 -8.73 25.86
N LEU A 81 -0.57 -7.48 25.38
CA LEU A 81 -1.67 -6.52 25.51
C LEU A 81 -3.03 -7.01 24.98
N PRO A 82 -3.13 -7.73 23.85
CA PRO A 82 -4.41 -8.25 23.35
C PRO A 82 -5.06 -9.31 24.24
N ILE A 83 -4.29 -10.00 25.08
CA ILE A 83 -4.78 -11.13 25.90
C ILE A 83 -5.02 -10.77 27.38
N ILE A 84 -4.62 -9.57 27.82
CA ILE A 84 -4.97 -9.07 29.16
C ILE A 84 -6.42 -8.59 29.17
N ALA A 85 -7.16 -8.92 30.25
CA ALA A 85 -8.56 -8.53 30.39
C ALA A 85 -8.77 -7.08 30.87
N ASP A 86 -7.75 -6.47 31.45
CA ASP A 86 -7.82 -5.13 32.02
C ASP A 86 -8.07 -4.05 30.95
N ASP A 87 -8.76 -2.97 31.35
CA ASP A 87 -8.96 -1.79 30.51
C ASP A 87 -7.81 -0.77 30.68
N GLU A 88 -7.11 -0.82 31.83
CA GLU A 88 -5.97 0.02 32.15
C GLU A 88 -4.77 -0.85 32.56
N ILE A 89 -3.58 -0.33 32.32
CA ILE A 89 -2.30 -0.90 32.73
C ILE A 89 -1.45 0.18 33.38
N ASP A 90 -0.61 -0.21 34.32
CA ASP A 90 0.38 0.67 34.93
C ASP A 90 1.77 0.37 34.37
N VAL A 91 2.49 1.39 33.92
CA VAL A 91 3.85 1.29 33.40
C VAL A 91 4.80 2.05 34.29
N GLU A 92 5.85 1.38 34.77
CA GLU A 92 6.90 1.95 35.63
C GLU A 92 8.25 1.88 34.93
N ASN A 93 8.99 2.97 34.90
CA ASN A 93 10.36 3.01 34.42
C ASN A 93 11.33 2.88 35.60
N ASN A 94 12.10 1.76 35.62
CA ASN A 94 13.08 1.51 36.68
C ASN A 94 14.52 1.87 36.22
N GLY A 95 14.67 2.46 35.03
CA GLY A 95 15.96 2.81 34.43
C GLY A 95 16.57 1.70 33.61
N SER A 96 16.74 0.50 34.15
CA SER A 96 17.26 -0.67 33.43
C SER A 96 16.17 -1.51 32.77
N ASP A 97 14.93 -1.35 33.19
CA ASP A 97 13.76 -2.06 32.68
C ASP A 97 12.49 -1.22 32.82
N ILE A 98 11.50 -1.52 31.99
CA ILE A 98 10.12 -1.10 32.21
C ILE A 98 9.33 -2.26 32.79
N LEU A 99 8.51 -1.97 33.79
CA LEU A 99 7.61 -2.91 34.41
C LEU A 99 6.18 -2.55 34.04
N VAL A 100 5.50 -3.46 33.31
CA VAL A 100 4.10 -3.32 32.91
C VAL A 100 3.24 -4.17 33.83
N LYS A 101 2.41 -3.53 34.65
CA LYS A 101 1.55 -4.16 35.66
C LYS A 101 0.10 -4.24 35.17
N TYR A 102 -0.53 -5.35 35.44
CA TYR A 102 -1.95 -5.61 35.18
C TYR A 102 -2.53 -6.44 36.36
N THR A 103 -3.84 -6.60 36.46
CA THR A 103 -4.53 -7.13 37.65
C THR A 103 -3.91 -8.43 38.20
N ASN A 104 -3.51 -9.37 37.34
CA ASN A 104 -3.08 -10.69 37.78
C ASN A 104 -1.58 -10.96 37.57
N GLY A 105 -0.79 -9.94 37.24
CA GLY A 105 0.65 -10.12 37.03
C GLY A 105 1.37 -8.90 36.53
N ASP A 106 2.63 -9.10 36.18
CA ASP A 106 3.48 -8.07 35.61
C ASP A 106 4.40 -8.65 34.53
N MET A 107 4.94 -7.76 33.69
CA MET A 107 5.97 -8.09 32.70
C MET A 107 7.07 -7.04 32.78
N SER A 108 8.31 -7.48 32.98
CA SER A 108 9.50 -6.65 32.91
C SER A 108 10.16 -6.80 31.53
N LEU A 109 10.54 -5.67 30.93
CA LEU A 109 11.24 -5.61 29.65
C LEU A 109 12.50 -4.74 29.79
N PRO A 110 13.68 -5.21 29.33
CA PRO A 110 14.90 -4.42 29.39
C PRO A 110 14.80 -3.17 28.52
N THR A 111 15.40 -2.09 28.99
CA THR A 111 15.53 -0.82 28.27
C THR A 111 16.93 -0.64 27.72
N PHE A 112 17.04 0.22 26.70
CA PHE A 112 18.30 0.55 26.03
C PHE A 112 18.51 2.06 26.03
N ASP A 113 19.73 2.47 25.73
CA ASP A 113 20.11 3.88 25.68
C ASP A 113 19.40 4.61 24.52
N VAL A 114 18.90 5.80 24.79
CA VAL A 114 18.10 6.58 23.85
C VAL A 114 18.98 7.30 22.82
N ASP A 115 20.23 7.64 23.17
CA ASP A 115 21.11 8.47 22.34
C ASP A 115 21.49 7.80 21.01
N ASP A 116 21.38 6.46 20.92
CA ASP A 116 21.75 5.68 19.74
C ASP A 116 20.59 5.38 18.79
N PHE A 117 19.34 5.82 19.07
CA PHE A 117 18.20 5.49 18.22
C PHE A 117 18.07 6.42 17.01
N PRO A 118 18.30 5.92 15.77
CA PRO A 118 18.27 6.76 14.59
C PRO A 118 16.81 7.08 14.19
N ILE A 119 16.44 8.34 14.24
CA ILE A 119 15.14 8.82 13.78
C ILE A 119 15.31 9.51 12.44
N LEU A 120 14.64 8.99 11.40
CA LEU A 120 14.49 9.68 10.14
C LEU A 120 13.29 10.62 10.26
N ASP A 121 13.50 11.91 10.11
CA ASP A 121 12.42 12.89 10.09
C ASP A 121 12.60 13.92 8.97
N LEU A 122 11.51 14.56 8.59
CA LEU A 122 11.48 15.65 7.61
C LEU A 122 10.91 16.89 8.29
N ASP A 123 11.78 17.91 8.45
CA ASP A 123 11.38 19.20 8.99
C ASP A 123 10.45 19.93 8.00
N ALA A 124 9.31 20.40 8.50
CA ALA A 124 8.34 21.16 7.74
C ALA A 124 8.92 22.47 7.17
N GLN A 125 9.95 23.08 7.79
CA GLN A 125 10.60 24.29 7.30
C GLN A 125 11.39 24.04 6.00
N ASN A 126 11.84 22.80 5.77
CA ASN A 126 12.63 22.38 4.61
C ASN A 126 11.83 21.53 3.63
N ALA A 127 10.51 21.53 3.72
CA ALA A 127 9.62 20.71 2.93
C ALA A 127 8.54 21.53 2.23
N LYS A 128 8.12 21.09 1.05
CA LYS A 128 6.85 21.50 0.42
C LYS A 128 5.74 20.67 1.02
N SER A 129 4.50 21.17 0.94
CA SER A 129 3.35 20.47 1.48
C SER A 129 2.16 20.46 0.52
N VAL A 130 1.37 19.42 0.59
CA VAL A 130 0.03 19.34 -0.02
C VAL A 130 -0.91 18.63 0.95
N THR A 131 -2.12 19.19 1.10
CA THR A 131 -3.18 18.55 1.89
C THR A 131 -4.04 17.72 0.96
N ILE A 132 -4.27 16.46 1.33
CA ILE A 132 -5.10 15.49 0.61
C ILE A 132 -6.33 15.19 1.45
N GLU A 133 -7.52 15.42 0.89
CA GLU A 133 -8.79 15.45 1.63
C GLU A 133 -9.47 14.08 1.79
N ASP A 134 -8.84 12.98 1.32
CA ASP A 134 -9.36 11.62 1.44
C ASP A 134 -8.27 10.64 1.87
N CYS A 135 -8.13 10.48 3.18
CA CYS A 135 -7.18 9.53 3.77
C CYS A 135 -7.45 8.08 3.34
N ALA A 136 -8.69 7.64 3.45
CA ALA A 136 -9.07 6.26 3.21
C ALA A 136 -8.96 5.89 1.73
N GLY A 137 -9.41 6.76 0.83
CA GLY A 137 -9.29 6.57 -0.61
C GLY A 137 -7.84 6.56 -1.07
N PHE A 138 -7.00 7.48 -0.55
CA PHE A 138 -5.57 7.45 -0.86
C PHE A 138 -4.89 6.17 -0.39
N ALA A 139 -5.22 5.71 0.83
CA ALA A 139 -4.69 4.46 1.36
C ALA A 139 -5.04 3.26 0.47
N GLU A 140 -6.30 3.11 0.05
CA GLU A 140 -6.70 2.02 -0.85
C GLU A 140 -6.02 2.15 -2.22
N THR A 141 -5.94 3.36 -2.78
CA THR A 141 -5.27 3.60 -4.06
C THR A 141 -3.80 3.19 -4.05
N ILE A 142 -3.02 3.54 -3.01
CA ILE A 142 -1.61 3.12 -2.92
C ILE A 142 -1.48 1.61 -2.68
N LYS A 143 -2.40 1.01 -1.92
CA LYS A 143 -2.45 -0.45 -1.72
C LYS A 143 -2.72 -1.17 -3.03
N ASP A 144 -3.70 -0.70 -3.81
CA ASP A 144 -4.00 -1.27 -5.13
C ASP A 144 -2.81 -1.14 -6.08
N ALA A 145 -2.23 0.07 -6.18
CA ALA A 145 -1.02 0.32 -6.96
C ALA A 145 0.14 -0.60 -6.56
N SER A 146 0.29 -0.94 -5.26
CA SER A 146 1.35 -1.82 -4.77
C SER A 146 1.33 -3.23 -5.39
N SER A 147 0.18 -3.65 -5.88
CA SER A 147 0.03 -4.94 -6.55
C SER A 147 0.65 -4.96 -7.97
N PHE A 148 1.02 -3.80 -8.51
CA PHE A 148 1.53 -3.63 -9.87
C PHE A 148 3.02 -3.30 -9.94
N ILE A 149 3.70 -3.16 -8.81
CA ILE A 149 5.15 -2.94 -8.78
C ILE A 149 5.91 -4.20 -9.23
N ALA A 150 7.11 -4.01 -9.76
CA ALA A 150 8.02 -5.11 -10.07
C ALA A 150 8.58 -5.74 -8.78
N ASN A 151 8.84 -7.05 -8.80
CA ASN A 151 9.47 -7.79 -7.71
C ASN A 151 10.92 -8.16 -8.01
N ASP A 152 11.50 -7.62 -9.08
CA ASP A 152 12.86 -7.92 -9.49
C ASP A 152 13.80 -6.74 -9.22
N TYR A 153 15.08 -7.05 -8.98
CA TYR A 153 16.14 -6.07 -8.77
C TYR A 153 16.78 -5.56 -10.07
N ILE A 154 16.35 -6.04 -11.23
CA ILE A 154 16.89 -5.65 -12.53
C ILE A 154 16.46 -4.22 -12.87
N ARG A 155 15.26 -3.84 -12.43
CA ARG A 155 14.67 -2.52 -12.63
C ARG A 155 14.20 -1.92 -11.30
N PRO A 156 15.15 -1.51 -10.42
CA PRO A 156 14.79 -1.08 -9.07
C PRO A 156 13.73 0.03 -9.03
N ILE A 157 13.76 0.96 -9.99
CA ILE A 157 12.80 2.06 -10.06
C ILE A 157 11.35 1.59 -10.23
N MET A 158 11.12 0.43 -10.84
CA MET A 158 9.78 -0.15 -11.03
C MET A 158 9.26 -0.90 -9.80
N THR A 159 10.05 -1.00 -8.74
CA THR A 159 9.59 -1.48 -7.43
C THR A 159 8.93 -0.38 -6.60
N ALA A 160 8.87 0.85 -7.12
CA ALA A 160 8.23 1.99 -6.49
C ALA A 160 6.79 2.21 -6.98
N ILE A 161 5.98 2.82 -6.13
CA ILE A 161 4.75 3.50 -6.52
C ILE A 161 5.08 4.97 -6.75
N VAL A 162 4.56 5.53 -7.81
CA VAL A 162 4.71 6.96 -8.09
C VAL A 162 3.47 7.71 -7.62
N VAL A 163 3.69 8.73 -6.79
CA VAL A 163 2.72 9.78 -6.51
C VAL A 163 3.18 11.02 -7.28
N HIS A 164 2.49 11.34 -8.35
CA HIS A 164 2.76 12.51 -9.19
C HIS A 164 1.82 13.65 -8.77
N ILE A 165 2.41 14.73 -8.27
CA ILE A 165 1.71 15.94 -7.87
C ILE A 165 1.96 16.98 -8.94
N ALA A 166 0.91 17.58 -9.48
CA ALA A 166 0.98 18.65 -10.47
C ALA A 166 -0.18 19.63 -10.25
N GLU A 167 -0.17 20.77 -10.92
CA GLU A 167 -1.29 21.72 -10.87
C GLU A 167 -2.62 21.08 -11.30
N SER A 168 -2.55 20.14 -12.26
CA SER A 168 -3.73 19.40 -12.77
C SER A 168 -4.28 18.35 -11.81
N GLY A 169 -3.65 18.12 -10.66
CA GLY A 169 -4.09 17.15 -9.67
C GLY A 169 -3.02 16.18 -9.18
N ILE A 170 -3.47 15.10 -8.58
CA ILE A 170 -2.62 14.02 -8.05
C ILE A 170 -2.93 12.74 -8.82
N GLU A 171 -1.88 12.15 -9.39
CA GLU A 171 -1.93 10.87 -10.09
C GLU A 171 -1.09 9.83 -9.34
N ILE A 172 -1.60 8.60 -9.25
CA ILE A 172 -0.91 7.49 -8.60
C ILE A 172 -0.77 6.37 -9.61
N TYR A 173 0.44 5.84 -9.80
CA TYR A 173 0.66 4.75 -10.72
C TYR A 173 1.82 3.85 -10.35
N ALA A 174 1.77 2.62 -10.83
CA ALA A 174 2.81 1.61 -10.68
C ALA A 174 2.77 0.61 -11.85
N SER A 175 3.91 0.05 -12.21
CA SER A 175 4.02 -0.91 -13.31
C SER A 175 5.15 -1.92 -13.09
N ASP A 176 4.96 -3.17 -13.55
CA ASP A 176 6.00 -4.19 -13.69
C ASP A 176 6.47 -4.38 -15.13
N ALA A 177 6.16 -3.42 -16.03
CA ALA A 177 6.34 -3.43 -17.47
C ALA A 177 5.38 -4.34 -18.28
N ASN A 178 4.59 -5.20 -17.64
CA ASN A 178 3.57 -6.00 -18.32
C ASN A 178 2.15 -5.56 -17.95
N ILE A 179 2.00 -5.02 -16.77
CA ILE A 179 0.76 -4.40 -16.28
C ILE A 179 1.07 -3.01 -15.74
N LEU A 180 0.13 -2.10 -15.89
CA LEU A 180 0.21 -0.75 -15.34
C LEU A 180 -1.11 -0.43 -14.64
N TYR A 181 -1.00 0.01 -13.40
CA TYR A 181 -2.08 0.69 -12.67
C TYR A 181 -1.89 2.20 -12.81
N PHE A 182 -2.95 2.90 -13.14
CA PHE A 182 -2.97 4.36 -13.19
C PHE A 182 -4.28 4.86 -12.58
N SER A 183 -4.20 5.77 -11.63
CA SER A 183 -5.36 6.42 -11.01
C SER A 183 -5.17 7.93 -11.01
N LYS A 184 -6.16 8.65 -11.50
CA LYS A 184 -6.30 10.09 -11.30
C LYS A 184 -7.03 10.30 -9.97
N PHE A 185 -6.25 10.38 -8.90
CA PHE A 185 -6.77 10.39 -7.54
C PHE A 185 -7.48 11.69 -7.16
N SER A 186 -6.97 12.84 -7.60
CA SER A 186 -7.52 14.16 -7.27
C SER A 186 -7.30 15.14 -8.41
N ASP A 187 -8.27 16.04 -8.62
CA ASP A 187 -8.15 17.19 -9.53
C ASP A 187 -7.47 18.41 -8.86
N LYS A 188 -7.20 18.31 -7.55
CA LYS A 188 -6.47 19.32 -6.79
C LYS A 188 -5.04 18.84 -6.55
N GLY A 189 -4.09 19.63 -6.97
CA GLY A 189 -2.66 19.35 -6.80
C GLY A 189 -1.89 20.56 -6.28
N ASN A 190 -0.67 20.73 -6.74
CA ASN A 190 0.19 21.84 -6.37
C ASN A 190 0.82 22.45 -7.65
N GLN A 191 1.13 23.75 -7.63
CA GLN A 191 1.80 24.43 -8.74
C GLN A 191 3.20 23.87 -9.06
N ASP A 192 3.86 23.34 -8.01
CA ASP A 192 5.17 22.69 -8.15
C ASP A 192 5.00 21.21 -8.53
N GLU A 193 5.31 20.87 -9.78
CA GLU A 193 5.31 19.49 -10.23
C GLU A 193 6.35 18.65 -9.49
N LYS A 194 5.91 17.50 -8.95
CA LYS A 194 6.81 16.57 -8.24
C LYS A 194 6.40 15.11 -8.46
N PHE A 195 7.42 14.28 -8.71
CA PHE A 195 7.30 12.83 -8.73
C PHE A 195 7.90 12.27 -7.44
N ILE A 196 7.07 11.66 -6.60
CA ILE A 196 7.47 11.00 -5.36
C ILE A 196 7.45 9.51 -5.60
N LEU A 197 8.60 8.86 -5.55
CA LEU A 197 8.76 7.42 -5.78
C LEU A 197 8.80 6.72 -4.42
N LEU A 198 7.66 6.18 -3.99
CA LEU A 198 7.50 5.50 -2.71
C LEU A 198 8.04 4.07 -2.78
N PRO A 199 9.01 3.69 -1.96
CA PRO A 199 9.52 2.31 -1.92
C PRO A 199 8.44 1.34 -1.37
N ALA A 200 8.45 0.10 -1.86
CA ALA A 200 7.47 -0.92 -1.48
C ALA A 200 7.30 -1.09 0.03
N LYS A 201 8.39 -1.00 0.81
CA LYS A 201 8.37 -1.17 2.26
C LYS A 201 7.63 -0.06 3.03
N ALA A 202 7.49 1.15 2.43
CA ALA A 202 6.75 2.25 3.04
C ALA A 202 5.24 2.12 2.89
N ILE A 203 4.76 1.27 1.96
CA ILE A 203 3.33 1.21 1.60
C ILE A 203 2.47 0.73 2.75
N LYS A 204 2.86 -0.38 3.42
CA LYS A 204 2.10 -0.92 4.53
C LYS A 204 2.00 0.05 5.71
N PRO A 205 3.09 0.71 6.17
CA PRO A 205 3.01 1.77 7.18
C PRO A 205 2.09 2.93 6.79
N ILE A 206 2.24 3.45 5.56
CA ILE A 206 1.41 4.55 5.06
C ILE A 206 -0.07 4.14 5.01
N TYR A 207 -0.36 2.94 4.47
CA TYR A 207 -1.71 2.38 4.46
C TYR A 207 -2.30 2.30 5.87
N SER A 208 -1.54 1.76 6.83
CA SER A 208 -2.02 1.63 8.22
C SER A 208 -2.29 2.98 8.88
N LEU A 209 -1.42 3.97 8.65
CA LEU A 209 -1.60 5.32 9.16
C LEU A 209 -2.88 5.96 8.62
N LEU A 210 -3.07 5.93 7.30
CA LEU A 210 -4.15 6.65 6.63
C LEU A 210 -5.50 5.92 6.71
N LYS A 211 -5.51 4.58 6.55
CA LYS A 211 -6.75 3.79 6.53
C LYS A 211 -7.50 3.80 7.84
N TYR A 212 -6.75 3.79 8.95
CA TYR A 212 -7.32 3.74 10.30
C TYR A 212 -7.30 5.10 10.99
N SER A 213 -7.03 6.17 10.24
CA SER A 213 -7.10 7.54 10.76
C SER A 213 -8.53 7.95 11.05
N SER A 214 -8.73 8.70 12.15
CA SER A 214 -9.98 9.41 12.43
C SER A 214 -10.12 10.67 11.57
N ASP A 215 -9.00 11.20 11.05
CA ASP A 215 -8.97 12.37 10.19
C ASP A 215 -9.45 12.03 8.79
N LYS A 216 -10.19 12.95 8.18
CA LYS A 216 -10.60 12.83 6.77
C LYS A 216 -9.50 13.21 5.79
N SER A 217 -8.58 14.08 6.24
CA SER A 217 -7.50 14.61 5.43
C SER A 217 -6.14 14.36 6.09
N PHE A 218 -5.10 14.35 5.29
CA PHE A 218 -3.73 14.29 5.76
C PHE A 218 -2.84 15.31 5.04
N THR A 219 -1.72 15.64 5.65
CA THR A 219 -0.69 16.47 5.03
C THR A 219 0.46 15.61 4.54
N LEU A 220 0.78 15.72 3.25
CA LEU A 220 1.98 15.16 2.65
C LEU A 220 3.04 16.25 2.57
N LEU A 221 4.09 16.12 3.39
CA LEU A 221 5.30 16.92 3.32
C LEU A 221 6.33 16.20 2.44
N TYR A 222 7.05 16.92 1.61
CA TYR A 222 8.06 16.32 0.74
C TYR A 222 9.19 17.27 0.37
N ASN A 223 10.35 16.70 0.10
CA ASN A 223 11.49 17.36 -0.52
C ASN A 223 12.11 16.46 -1.61
N ASP A 224 13.38 16.62 -1.95
CA ASP A 224 14.02 15.82 -3.00
C ASP A 224 14.38 14.40 -2.56
N THR A 225 14.46 14.14 -1.27
CA THR A 225 14.94 12.87 -0.71
C THR A 225 13.96 12.15 0.19
N HIS A 226 12.96 12.85 0.73
CA HIS A 226 12.04 12.31 1.73
C HIS A 226 10.59 12.72 1.48
N ALA A 227 9.67 11.88 1.93
CA ALA A 227 8.26 12.17 2.02
C ALA A 227 7.76 11.82 3.44
N LYS A 228 6.89 12.66 4.02
CA LYS A 228 6.27 12.46 5.34
C LYS A 228 4.77 12.63 5.23
N PHE A 229 4.05 11.60 5.62
CA PHE A 229 2.60 11.56 5.71
C PHE A 229 2.20 11.85 7.15
N VAL A 230 1.35 12.84 7.39
CA VAL A 230 0.98 13.30 8.74
C VAL A 230 -0.53 13.35 8.89
N CYS A 231 -1.07 12.59 9.85
CA CYS A 231 -2.48 12.65 10.25
C CYS A 231 -2.70 11.99 11.62
N ASP A 232 -3.80 12.34 12.30
CA ASP A 232 -4.31 11.67 13.50
C ASP A 232 -3.23 11.40 14.57
N GLY A 233 -2.44 12.43 14.91
CA GLY A 233 -1.38 12.30 15.91
C GLY A 233 -0.24 11.35 15.55
N GLY A 234 -0.08 11.03 14.27
CA GLY A 234 0.97 10.15 13.79
C GLY A 234 1.60 10.60 12.49
N SER A 235 2.72 9.98 12.14
CA SER A 235 3.39 10.21 10.87
C SER A 235 4.15 8.99 10.38
N VAL A 236 4.30 8.90 9.05
CA VAL A 236 5.22 7.99 8.39
C VAL A 236 6.15 8.81 7.54
N THR A 237 7.44 8.79 7.86
CA THR A 237 8.51 9.42 7.06
C THR A 237 9.25 8.33 6.29
N THR A 238 9.46 8.52 5.00
CA THR A 238 10.21 7.58 4.16
C THR A 238 11.21 8.29 3.26
N ARG A 239 12.34 7.65 3.01
CA ARG A 239 13.18 8.03 1.88
C ARG A 239 12.44 7.72 0.59
N ILE A 240 12.51 8.63 -0.38
CA ILE A 240 12.01 8.38 -1.74
C ILE A 240 13.11 7.74 -2.58
N MET A 241 12.71 6.94 -3.56
CA MET A 241 13.69 6.33 -4.48
C MET A 241 14.17 7.37 -5.48
N GLU A 242 15.49 7.39 -5.72
CA GLU A 242 16.11 8.25 -6.72
C GLU A 242 15.96 7.65 -8.12
N GLY A 243 15.76 8.51 -9.12
CA GLY A 243 15.73 8.12 -10.52
C GLY A 243 14.51 8.64 -11.26
N LYS A 244 14.47 8.37 -12.56
CA LYS A 244 13.37 8.76 -13.45
C LYS A 244 12.51 7.56 -13.77
N TYR A 245 11.26 7.61 -13.33
CA TYR A 245 10.27 6.58 -13.69
C TYR A 245 9.93 6.68 -15.20
N PRO A 246 9.68 5.56 -15.89
CA PRO A 246 9.25 5.58 -17.29
C PRO A 246 8.00 6.44 -17.50
N ASN A 247 7.88 7.07 -18.66
CA ASN A 247 6.69 7.84 -19.01
C ASN A 247 5.52 6.90 -19.31
N VAL A 248 4.72 6.61 -18.27
CA VAL A 248 3.57 5.69 -18.36
C VAL A 248 2.45 6.26 -19.24
N LYS A 249 2.29 7.58 -19.33
CA LYS A 249 1.24 8.19 -20.15
C LYS A 249 1.42 7.91 -21.64
N SER A 250 2.65 7.71 -22.09
CA SER A 250 2.95 7.42 -23.49
C SER A 250 2.53 6.02 -23.94
N VAL A 251 2.32 5.08 -23.00
CA VAL A 251 1.91 3.70 -23.30
C VAL A 251 0.40 3.47 -23.11
N ILE A 252 -0.33 4.43 -22.55
CA ILE A 252 -1.79 4.36 -22.41
C ILE A 252 -2.42 4.66 -23.77
N PRO A 253 -3.16 3.71 -24.38
CA PRO A 253 -3.85 3.94 -25.66
C PRO A 253 -4.86 5.08 -25.54
N GLN A 254 -4.81 6.04 -26.47
CA GLN A 254 -5.74 7.16 -26.48
C GLN A 254 -7.05 6.82 -27.24
N THR A 255 -7.02 5.78 -28.05
CA THR A 255 -8.17 5.29 -28.84
C THR A 255 -8.17 3.78 -28.83
N SER A 256 -9.35 3.18 -28.94
CA SER A 256 -9.53 1.75 -29.12
C SER A 256 -10.32 1.46 -30.40
N LYS A 257 -10.06 0.29 -31.00
CA LYS A 257 -10.82 -0.22 -32.15
C LYS A 257 -11.97 -1.11 -31.71
N THR A 258 -11.82 -1.76 -30.54
CA THR A 258 -12.80 -2.70 -30.02
C THR A 258 -12.96 -2.48 -28.53
N ASP A 259 -14.18 -2.18 -28.11
CA ASP A 259 -14.57 -2.00 -26.72
C ASP A 259 -15.56 -3.09 -26.33
N ILE A 260 -15.25 -3.81 -25.27
CA ILE A 260 -16.00 -4.98 -24.82
C ILE A 260 -16.33 -4.83 -23.35
N VAL A 261 -17.61 -4.90 -23.01
CA VAL A 261 -18.09 -4.81 -21.65
C VAL A 261 -18.38 -6.19 -21.10
N PHE A 262 -17.89 -6.44 -19.89
CA PHE A 262 -18.12 -7.66 -19.12
C PHE A 262 -18.79 -7.35 -17.78
N ASP A 263 -19.58 -8.31 -17.29
CA ASP A 263 -19.86 -8.39 -15.85
C ASP A 263 -18.56 -8.76 -15.11
N LYS A 264 -18.12 -7.87 -14.22
CA LYS A 264 -16.83 -8.03 -13.53
C LYS A 264 -16.73 -9.34 -12.77
N LYS A 265 -17.77 -9.69 -12.00
CA LYS A 265 -17.75 -10.89 -11.16
C LYS A 265 -17.70 -12.15 -12.01
N THR A 266 -18.52 -12.22 -13.05
CA THR A 266 -18.60 -13.37 -13.94
C THR A 266 -17.26 -13.66 -14.62
N VAL A 267 -16.65 -12.63 -15.24
CA VAL A 267 -15.36 -12.80 -15.91
C VAL A 267 -14.21 -13.11 -14.95
N GLN A 268 -14.22 -12.50 -13.77
CA GLN A 268 -13.21 -12.72 -12.74
C GLN A 268 -13.26 -14.15 -12.18
N ASP A 269 -14.45 -14.67 -11.95
CA ASP A 269 -14.64 -16.04 -11.45
C ASP A 269 -14.32 -17.09 -12.54
N ALA A 270 -14.65 -16.83 -13.81
CA ALA A 270 -14.23 -17.66 -14.94
C ALA A 270 -12.70 -17.70 -15.08
N ILE A 271 -12.03 -16.54 -15.02
CA ILE A 271 -10.55 -16.47 -15.04
C ILE A 271 -9.94 -17.30 -13.91
N LYS A 272 -10.47 -17.23 -12.69
CA LYS A 272 -9.98 -18.02 -11.54
C LYS A 272 -10.09 -19.52 -11.82
N ARG A 273 -11.23 -20.01 -12.32
CA ARG A 273 -11.45 -21.43 -12.61
C ARG A 273 -10.57 -21.92 -13.77
N VAL A 274 -10.53 -21.17 -14.88
CA VAL A 274 -9.72 -21.51 -16.05
C VAL A 274 -8.22 -21.50 -15.72
N SER A 275 -7.77 -20.60 -14.86
CA SER A 275 -6.36 -20.48 -14.44
C SER A 275 -5.81 -21.73 -13.73
N LEU A 276 -6.67 -22.61 -13.21
CA LEU A 276 -6.27 -23.90 -12.61
C LEU A 276 -5.68 -24.88 -13.63
N SER A 277 -5.94 -24.65 -14.91
CA SER A 277 -5.44 -25.47 -16.04
C SER A 277 -4.29 -24.83 -16.78
N THR A 278 -3.75 -23.69 -16.34
CA THR A 278 -2.58 -23.07 -16.98
C THR A 278 -1.28 -23.78 -16.61
N ASN A 279 -0.31 -23.72 -17.52
CA ASN A 279 1.09 -24.07 -17.25
C ASN A 279 1.86 -22.93 -16.54
N GLU A 280 3.18 -23.02 -16.47
CA GLU A 280 4.06 -22.00 -15.86
C GLU A 280 3.90 -20.60 -16.47
N SER A 281 3.61 -20.50 -17.78
CA SER A 281 3.42 -19.21 -18.47
C SER A 281 2.18 -18.46 -18.01
N LYS A 282 1.20 -19.17 -17.40
CA LYS A 282 -0.11 -18.63 -16.99
C LYS A 282 -0.93 -18.08 -18.16
N LEU A 283 -0.65 -18.56 -19.40
CA LEU A 283 -1.36 -18.14 -20.59
C LEU A 283 -2.81 -18.62 -20.57
N GLY A 284 -3.72 -17.69 -20.78
CA GLY A 284 -5.11 -17.94 -21.14
C GLY A 284 -5.48 -17.17 -22.40
N VAL A 285 -6.36 -17.74 -23.19
CA VAL A 285 -6.81 -17.17 -24.46
C VAL A 285 -8.27 -16.76 -24.36
N PHE A 286 -8.54 -15.53 -24.72
CA PHE A 286 -9.88 -15.00 -24.90
C PHE A 286 -10.23 -15.03 -26.39
N SER A 287 -11.26 -15.77 -26.75
CA SER A 287 -11.86 -15.78 -28.08
C SER A 287 -13.22 -15.08 -27.99
N ILE A 288 -13.27 -13.82 -28.41
CA ILE A 288 -14.41 -12.94 -28.22
C ILE A 288 -15.15 -12.84 -29.56
N ASN A 289 -16.44 -13.20 -29.55
CA ASN A 289 -17.30 -13.17 -30.73
C ASN A 289 -18.69 -12.61 -30.37
N PHE A 290 -19.10 -11.54 -31.00
CA PHE A 290 -20.40 -10.91 -30.85
C PHE A 290 -20.77 -10.58 -29.37
N ASP A 291 -21.48 -11.48 -28.69
CA ASP A 291 -22.05 -11.31 -27.36
C ASP A 291 -21.48 -12.28 -26.31
N GLU A 292 -20.46 -13.06 -26.68
CA GLU A 292 -19.80 -14.02 -25.79
C GLU A 292 -18.29 -14.03 -25.93
N ALA A 293 -17.61 -14.42 -24.87
CA ALA A 293 -16.17 -14.68 -24.84
C ALA A 293 -15.88 -16.08 -24.29
N GLU A 294 -15.24 -16.94 -25.09
CA GLU A 294 -14.64 -18.17 -24.59
C GLU A 294 -13.28 -17.84 -23.97
N ILE A 295 -13.13 -18.14 -22.68
CA ILE A 295 -11.87 -18.07 -21.95
C ILE A 295 -11.32 -19.48 -21.86
N SER A 296 -10.14 -19.73 -22.41
CA SER A 296 -9.54 -21.06 -22.43
C SER A 296 -8.08 -21.05 -21.97
N ALA A 297 -7.67 -22.13 -21.32
CA ALA A 297 -6.28 -22.37 -20.97
C ALA A 297 -5.96 -23.86 -21.03
N GLY A 298 -4.70 -24.18 -21.25
CA GLY A 298 -4.26 -25.56 -21.30
C GLY A 298 -2.82 -25.73 -20.82
N ASP A 299 -2.55 -26.94 -20.35
CA ASP A 299 -1.23 -27.43 -20.00
C ASP A 299 -1.03 -28.78 -20.74
N ALA A 300 -0.22 -28.74 -21.80
CA ALA A 300 0.01 -29.90 -22.66
C ALA A 300 0.77 -31.00 -21.90
N ASP A 301 1.67 -30.66 -20.99
CA ASP A 301 2.50 -31.59 -20.25
C ASP A 301 1.65 -32.44 -19.28
N PHE A 302 0.63 -31.82 -18.69
CA PHE A 302 -0.29 -32.49 -17.78
C PHE A 302 -1.64 -32.85 -18.43
N ARG A 303 -1.80 -32.63 -19.74
CA ARG A 303 -3.05 -32.87 -20.50
C ARG A 303 -4.28 -32.21 -19.91
N LYS A 304 -4.08 -31.04 -19.29
CA LYS A 304 -5.18 -30.25 -18.72
C LYS A 304 -5.68 -29.25 -19.76
N VAL A 305 -7.00 -29.14 -19.89
CA VAL A 305 -7.65 -28.11 -20.71
C VAL A 305 -8.88 -27.64 -19.95
N SER A 306 -9.06 -26.34 -19.86
CA SER A 306 -10.26 -25.72 -19.31
C SER A 306 -10.78 -24.67 -20.26
N LYS A 307 -12.10 -24.57 -20.38
CA LYS A 307 -12.81 -23.60 -21.19
C LYS A 307 -14.07 -23.14 -20.47
N GLU A 308 -14.31 -21.85 -20.49
CA GLU A 308 -15.57 -21.27 -20.02
C GLU A 308 -16.05 -20.19 -20.97
N VAL A 309 -17.35 -20.08 -21.11
CA VAL A 309 -18.00 -19.02 -21.89
C VAL A 309 -18.63 -18.05 -20.92
N VAL A 310 -18.36 -16.76 -21.14
CA VAL A 310 -18.95 -15.65 -20.40
C VAL A 310 -19.62 -14.68 -21.38
N GLU A 311 -20.67 -14.03 -20.93
CA GLU A 311 -21.31 -12.95 -21.69
C GLU A 311 -20.32 -11.80 -21.89
N ALA A 312 -20.25 -11.30 -23.11
CA ALA A 312 -19.34 -10.22 -23.51
C ALA A 312 -20.09 -9.30 -24.49
N ASN A 313 -20.29 -8.06 -24.14
CA ASN A 313 -20.99 -7.11 -25.00
C ASN A 313 -20.00 -6.26 -25.78
N ILE A 314 -19.84 -6.53 -27.07
CA ILE A 314 -19.01 -5.73 -27.97
C ILE A 314 -19.76 -4.46 -28.30
N GLN A 315 -19.31 -3.33 -27.74
CA GLN A 315 -19.88 -2.01 -28.00
C GLN A 315 -19.43 -1.44 -29.34
N THR A 316 -18.16 -1.64 -29.65
CA THR A 316 -17.54 -1.23 -30.92
C THR A 316 -16.55 -2.30 -31.39
N GLY A 317 -16.31 -2.37 -32.69
CA GLY A 317 -15.25 -3.21 -33.27
C GLY A 317 -15.69 -4.58 -33.74
N GLN A 318 -14.77 -5.53 -33.70
CA GLN A 318 -14.92 -6.85 -34.30
C GLN A 318 -14.49 -7.97 -33.34
N SER A 319 -14.77 -9.21 -33.72
CA SER A 319 -14.27 -10.39 -32.99
C SER A 319 -12.75 -10.33 -32.78
N LEU A 320 -12.29 -10.73 -31.60
CA LEU A 320 -10.90 -10.64 -31.19
C LEU A 320 -10.46 -11.93 -30.53
N ARG A 321 -9.27 -12.44 -30.92
CA ARG A 321 -8.60 -13.53 -30.21
C ARG A 321 -7.29 -13.01 -29.61
N ILE A 322 -7.17 -13.03 -28.28
CA ILE A 322 -6.07 -12.40 -27.54
C ILE A 322 -5.65 -13.26 -26.35
N GLY A 323 -4.35 -13.32 -26.08
CA GLY A 323 -3.77 -14.06 -24.95
C GLY A 323 -3.40 -13.16 -23.80
N PHE A 324 -3.60 -13.63 -22.57
CA PHE A 324 -3.19 -12.92 -21.36
C PHE A 324 -2.53 -13.85 -20.36
N ASN A 325 -1.64 -13.29 -19.53
CA ASN A 325 -1.29 -13.92 -18.28
C ASN A 325 -2.50 -13.80 -17.33
N LEU A 326 -3.20 -14.91 -17.08
CA LEU A 326 -4.45 -14.90 -16.30
C LEU A 326 -4.24 -14.43 -14.85
N GLN A 327 -3.08 -14.68 -14.28
CA GLN A 327 -2.77 -14.21 -12.93
C GLN A 327 -2.65 -12.67 -12.88
N LYS A 328 -1.96 -12.08 -13.87
CA LYS A 328 -1.84 -10.63 -14.00
C LYS A 328 -3.18 -9.99 -14.35
N LEU A 329 -3.93 -10.59 -15.25
CA LEU A 329 -5.28 -10.11 -15.61
C LEU A 329 -6.25 -10.17 -14.44
N SER A 330 -6.25 -11.27 -13.68
CA SER A 330 -7.09 -11.37 -12.46
C SER A 330 -6.79 -10.26 -11.45
N ARG A 331 -5.49 -9.95 -11.27
CA ARG A 331 -5.04 -8.84 -10.43
C ARG A 331 -5.51 -7.49 -10.98
N ALA A 332 -5.36 -7.28 -12.29
CA ALA A 332 -5.80 -6.08 -12.98
C ALA A 332 -7.30 -5.81 -12.76
N ILE A 333 -8.13 -6.82 -12.98
CA ILE A 333 -9.58 -6.71 -12.81
C ILE A 333 -9.97 -6.48 -11.33
N SER A 334 -9.22 -7.02 -10.38
CA SER A 334 -9.58 -6.94 -8.96
C SER A 334 -9.64 -5.52 -8.41
N VAL A 335 -8.77 -4.63 -8.89
CA VAL A 335 -8.65 -3.23 -8.42
C VAL A 335 -9.60 -2.25 -9.14
N ILE A 336 -10.26 -2.68 -10.21
CA ILE A 336 -11.25 -1.85 -10.89
C ILE A 336 -12.56 -1.92 -10.11
N GLU A 337 -13.09 -0.80 -9.66
CA GLU A 337 -14.35 -0.75 -8.94
C GLU A 337 -15.56 -0.94 -9.88
N GLY A 338 -16.72 -1.22 -9.28
CA GLY A 338 -17.98 -1.35 -9.98
C GLY A 338 -18.30 -2.75 -10.52
N PRO A 339 -19.56 -2.96 -10.94
CA PRO A 339 -20.06 -4.27 -11.40
C PRO A 339 -19.69 -4.60 -12.85
N LYS A 340 -19.42 -3.59 -13.68
CA LYS A 340 -19.10 -3.73 -15.10
C LYS A 340 -17.73 -3.16 -15.40
N ILE A 341 -16.99 -3.88 -16.24
CA ILE A 341 -15.66 -3.47 -16.71
C ILE A 341 -15.63 -3.46 -18.23
N THR A 342 -14.93 -2.49 -18.77
CA THR A 342 -14.67 -2.36 -20.21
C THR A 342 -13.24 -2.75 -20.51
N MET A 343 -13.05 -3.63 -21.47
CA MET A 343 -11.78 -3.92 -22.12
C MET A 343 -11.70 -3.17 -23.44
N CYS A 344 -10.73 -2.28 -23.58
CA CYS A 344 -10.42 -1.56 -24.80
C CYS A 344 -9.20 -2.18 -25.47
N ALA A 345 -9.31 -2.59 -26.73
CA ALA A 345 -8.25 -3.24 -27.48
C ALA A 345 -8.11 -2.68 -28.90
N ASN A 346 -6.89 -2.65 -29.43
CA ASN A 346 -6.61 -2.28 -30.82
C ASN A 346 -6.32 -3.50 -31.68
N ASP A 347 -5.57 -4.44 -31.15
CA ASP A 347 -5.23 -5.72 -31.80
C ASP A 347 -4.76 -6.73 -30.74
N LYS A 348 -4.36 -7.93 -31.21
CA LYS A 348 -3.92 -9.02 -30.33
C LYS A 348 -2.52 -8.84 -29.71
N ASP A 349 -1.71 -7.90 -30.21
CA ASP A 349 -0.30 -7.74 -29.85
C ASP A 349 -0.02 -6.43 -29.11
N THR A 350 -0.98 -5.50 -29.06
CA THR A 350 -0.86 -4.22 -28.34
C THR A 350 -1.55 -4.25 -26.99
N ALA A 351 -1.09 -3.38 -26.09
CA ALA A 351 -1.64 -3.26 -24.75
C ALA A 351 -3.15 -3.03 -24.76
N THR A 352 -3.86 -3.73 -23.89
CA THR A 352 -5.28 -3.53 -23.64
C THR A 352 -5.49 -2.64 -22.43
N LEU A 353 -6.49 -1.78 -22.48
CA LEU A 353 -6.88 -0.94 -21.38
C LEU A 353 -8.16 -1.49 -20.73
N TRP A 354 -8.16 -1.55 -19.40
CA TRP A 354 -9.29 -2.03 -18.61
C TRP A 354 -9.69 -0.95 -17.61
N HIS A 355 -10.97 -0.68 -17.52
CA HIS A 355 -11.51 0.34 -16.61
C HIS A 355 -12.96 0.01 -16.21
N ASN A 356 -13.48 0.72 -15.22
CA ASN A 356 -14.90 0.70 -14.91
C ASN A 356 -15.69 1.29 -16.10
N SER A 357 -16.77 0.65 -16.50
CA SER A 357 -17.60 1.13 -17.63
C SER A 357 -18.24 2.49 -17.38
N ASP A 358 -18.47 2.83 -16.11
CA ASP A 358 -19.14 4.06 -15.70
C ASP A 358 -18.16 5.15 -15.22
N ASP A 359 -16.86 4.81 -15.03
CA ASP A 359 -15.87 5.70 -14.46
C ASP A 359 -14.46 5.38 -14.98
N ASN A 360 -13.71 6.41 -15.35
CA ASN A 360 -12.36 6.33 -15.90
C ASN A 360 -11.27 6.84 -14.94
N HIS A 361 -11.56 7.02 -13.66
CA HIS A 361 -10.55 7.49 -12.70
C HIS A 361 -9.43 6.47 -12.50
N THR A 362 -9.76 5.18 -12.54
CA THR A 362 -8.79 4.10 -12.47
C THR A 362 -8.70 3.35 -13.79
N LEU A 363 -7.51 3.31 -14.34
CA LEU A 363 -7.17 2.62 -15.59
C LEU A 363 -6.14 1.54 -15.30
N VAL A 364 -6.35 0.35 -15.86
CA VAL A 364 -5.37 -0.74 -15.78
C VAL A 364 -5.00 -1.18 -17.19
N LEU A 365 -3.70 -1.15 -17.48
CA LEU A 365 -3.19 -1.62 -18.76
C LEU A 365 -2.62 -3.03 -18.57
N VAL A 366 -2.94 -3.93 -19.50
CA VAL A 366 -2.44 -5.30 -19.52
C VAL A 366 -1.83 -5.60 -20.89
N MET A 367 -0.55 -5.98 -20.87
CA MET A 367 0.12 -6.44 -22.09
C MET A 367 -0.36 -7.84 -22.47
N PRO A 368 -0.74 -8.06 -23.73
CA PRO A 368 -1.10 -9.39 -24.19
C PRO A 368 0.12 -10.30 -24.29
N MET A 369 -0.15 -11.61 -24.27
CA MET A 369 0.82 -12.65 -24.54
C MET A 369 0.61 -13.21 -25.94
N ARG A 370 1.71 -13.59 -26.60
CA ARG A 370 1.63 -14.25 -27.90
C ARG A 370 0.92 -15.59 -27.79
N ILE A 371 0.02 -15.84 -28.71
CA ILE A 371 -0.70 -17.10 -28.91
C ILE A 371 -0.04 -17.80 -30.06
N GLU A 372 0.41 -19.03 -29.88
CA GLU A 372 0.91 -19.89 -30.92
C GLU A 372 -0.23 -20.41 -31.82
#